data_cf4b733772c918d159c4b1a1f7ce7c84
#
_entry.id   cf4b733772c918d159c4b1a1f7ce7c84
#
_cell.length_a   1.000
_cell.length_b   1.000
_cell.length_c   1.000
_cell.angle_alpha   90.00
_cell.angle_beta   90.00
_cell.angle_gamma   90.00
#
_symmetry.space_group_name_H-M   'P 1'
#
loop_
_entity.id
_entity.type
_entity.pdbx_description
1 polymer ?
#
loop_
_entity_poly.entity_id
_entity_poly.type
_entity_poly.pdbx_seq_one_letter_code
_entity_poly.pdbx_strand_id
1 'polypeptide(L)'
;QLHLVDSGTSPITLNATLSGLRFFFDITLGRVELMARMQPVKLPRTVPVVLSTQEATQLIAAARNVKHQAALSVAYGAGLRANEVCRLKIGDVDSQRMALRVEQGKGAKDRYAMLSPVVLQRLRAWWRVGHAQGRMLPGGWLFPGMDPMDPLTPRQLNRAVHDAASAAGIAKRVTTHTLRHSFATHLLERKVDIRVIQVLLGHKKLETTSIYVHVATDLLREVLGPLEPLPPS
;
A
#
# COMPACT_ATOMS: atom_id res chain seq x y z
N GLN A 1 31.47 7.86 10.32
CA GLN A 1 30.26 7.54 11.08
C GLN A 1 30.00 8.63 12.13
N LEU A 2 30.98 8.97 12.96
CA LEU A 2 30.84 10.00 14.01
C LEU A 2 30.34 11.34 13.45
N HIS A 3 30.93 11.87 12.39
CA HIS A 3 30.49 13.11 11.77
C HIS A 3 29.01 13.12 11.38
N LEU A 4 28.46 12.01 10.86
CA LEU A 4 27.04 11.89 10.53
C LEU A 4 26.15 11.82 11.78
N VAL A 5 26.66 11.24 12.87
CA VAL A 5 25.97 11.23 14.15
C VAL A 5 25.93 12.63 14.74
N ASP A 6 27.08 13.34 14.76
CA ASP A 6 27.21 14.70 15.27
C ASP A 6 26.38 15.72 14.48
N SER A 7 26.19 15.47 13.16
CA SER A 7 25.31 16.28 12.31
C SER A 7 23.82 15.99 12.49
N GLY A 8 23.42 15.13 13.44
CA GLY A 8 22.02 14.80 13.70
C GLY A 8 21.34 13.93 12.64
N THR A 9 22.14 13.21 11.82
CA THR A 9 21.61 12.30 10.78
C THR A 9 20.79 11.18 11.42
N SER A 10 19.59 10.93 10.88
CA SER A 10 18.72 9.87 11.43
C SER A 10 19.39 8.49 11.37
N PRO A 11 19.16 7.61 12.37
CA PRO A 11 19.73 6.26 12.39
C PRO A 11 19.41 5.43 11.12
N ILE A 12 18.24 5.66 10.51
CA ILE A 12 17.84 5.00 9.25
C ILE A 12 18.73 5.47 8.09
N THR A 13 18.93 6.78 7.96
CA THR A 13 19.78 7.37 6.93
C THR A 13 21.24 6.95 7.14
N LEU A 14 21.70 6.95 8.39
CA LEU A 14 23.04 6.50 8.75
C LEU A 14 23.28 5.04 8.29
N ASN A 15 22.37 4.14 8.61
CA ASN A 15 22.47 2.73 8.22
C ASN A 15 22.40 2.54 6.68
N ALA A 16 21.60 3.33 5.98
CA ALA A 16 21.55 3.31 4.52
C ALA A 16 22.89 3.79 3.92
N THR A 17 23.45 4.86 4.45
CA THR A 17 24.77 5.38 4.04
C THR A 17 25.87 4.36 4.29
N LEU A 18 25.89 3.73 5.48
CA LEU A 18 26.85 2.67 5.81
C LEU A 18 26.75 1.48 4.86
N SER A 19 25.52 1.07 4.50
CA SER A 19 25.31 -0.02 3.54
C SER A 19 25.84 0.33 2.15
N GLY A 20 25.61 1.56 1.68
CA GLY A 20 26.15 2.05 0.40
C GLY A 20 27.67 2.15 0.42
N LEU A 21 28.26 2.67 1.48
CA LEU A 21 29.73 2.75 1.64
C LEU A 21 30.35 1.36 1.72
N ARG A 22 29.73 0.42 2.45
CA ARG A 22 30.21 -0.97 2.52
C ARG A 22 30.20 -1.59 1.15
N PHE A 23 29.13 -1.49 0.39
CA PHE A 23 29.08 -1.98 -0.99
C PHE A 23 30.22 -1.37 -1.84
N PHE A 24 30.42 -0.07 -1.76
CA PHE A 24 31.45 0.61 -2.52
C PHE A 24 32.86 0.16 -2.13
N PHE A 25 33.20 0.12 -0.84
CA PHE A 25 34.53 -0.27 -0.40
C PHE A 25 34.77 -1.77 -0.53
N ASP A 26 33.83 -2.62 -0.11
CA ASP A 26 34.02 -4.09 -0.11
C ASP A 26 33.96 -4.66 -1.53
N ILE A 27 32.99 -4.21 -2.34
CA ILE A 27 32.72 -4.82 -3.65
C ILE A 27 33.42 -4.07 -4.79
N THR A 28 33.35 -2.71 -4.80
CA THR A 28 33.91 -1.94 -5.92
C THR A 28 35.41 -1.74 -5.79
N LEU A 29 35.93 -1.48 -4.58
CA LEU A 29 37.35 -1.21 -4.36
C LEU A 29 38.12 -2.41 -3.78
N GLY A 30 37.46 -3.48 -3.33
CA GLY A 30 38.08 -4.62 -2.69
C GLY A 30 38.77 -4.32 -1.36
N ARG A 31 38.38 -3.23 -0.69
CA ARG A 31 39.03 -2.72 0.53
C ARG A 31 38.15 -2.91 1.78
N VAL A 32 37.92 -4.19 2.13
CA VAL A 32 37.04 -4.60 3.24
C VAL A 32 37.51 -4.02 4.60
N GLU A 33 38.81 -3.85 4.78
CA GLU A 33 39.45 -3.33 6.01
C GLU A 33 38.96 -1.94 6.39
N LEU A 34 38.59 -1.09 5.42
CA LEU A 34 38.10 0.28 5.69
C LEU A 34 36.75 0.31 6.39
N MET A 35 35.92 -0.71 6.16
CA MET A 35 34.59 -0.83 6.74
C MET A 35 34.51 -1.73 7.95
N ALA A 36 35.61 -2.42 8.34
CA ALA A 36 35.62 -3.42 9.42
C ALA A 36 35.15 -2.88 10.77
N ARG A 37 35.42 -1.58 11.05
CA ARG A 37 35.01 -0.91 12.32
C ARG A 37 33.66 -0.22 12.26
N MET A 38 33.01 -0.18 11.08
CA MET A 38 31.73 0.47 10.88
C MET A 38 30.58 -0.51 11.20
N GLN A 39 29.80 -0.22 12.25
CA GLN A 39 28.66 -1.02 12.63
C GLN A 39 27.35 -0.28 12.45
N PRO A 40 26.29 -0.95 11.97
CA PRO A 40 24.96 -0.38 11.92
C PRO A 40 24.46 0.03 13.30
N VAL A 41 23.80 1.17 13.36
CA VAL A 41 23.15 1.65 14.57
C VAL A 41 21.85 0.88 14.78
N LYS A 42 21.63 0.38 16.00
CA LYS A 42 20.39 -0.31 16.36
C LYS A 42 19.21 0.65 16.26
N LEU A 43 18.25 0.30 15.41
CA LEU A 43 17.02 1.07 15.25
C LEU A 43 16.04 0.72 16.38
N PRO A 44 15.46 1.74 17.05
CA PRO A 44 14.38 1.49 17.99
C PRO A 44 13.18 0.91 17.22
N ARG A 45 12.59 -0.15 17.76
CA ARG A 45 11.34 -0.70 17.22
C ARG A 45 10.19 0.19 17.68
N THR A 46 9.69 1.04 16.78
CA THR A 46 8.48 1.83 17.02
C THR A 46 7.26 1.02 16.65
N VAL A 47 6.23 1.07 17.48
CA VAL A 47 4.93 0.47 17.17
C VAL A 47 4.33 1.23 15.96
N PRO A 48 3.93 0.54 14.90
CA PRO A 48 3.32 1.19 13.76
C PRO A 48 2.04 1.94 14.15
N VAL A 49 1.85 3.12 13.56
CA VAL A 49 0.60 3.85 13.70
C VAL A 49 -0.51 3.08 12.98
N VAL A 50 -1.59 2.79 13.71
CA VAL A 50 -2.80 2.14 13.19
C VAL A 50 -3.97 3.08 13.39
N LEU A 51 -4.83 3.21 12.36
CA LEU A 51 -6.11 3.90 12.45
C LEU A 51 -7.17 2.93 12.99
N SER A 52 -8.14 3.43 13.72
CA SER A 52 -9.37 2.67 13.95
C SER A 52 -10.18 2.56 12.66
N THR A 53 -11.12 1.61 12.60
CA THR A 53 -12.03 1.47 11.44
C THR A 53 -12.82 2.75 11.19
N GLN A 54 -13.23 3.42 12.26
CA GLN A 54 -13.93 4.72 12.19
C GLN A 54 -13.01 5.81 11.61
N GLU A 55 -11.78 5.97 12.11
CA GLU A 55 -10.82 6.94 11.58
C GLU A 55 -10.52 6.69 10.11
N ALA A 56 -10.33 5.43 9.71
CA ALA A 56 -10.07 5.06 8.31
C ALA A 56 -11.26 5.43 7.40
N THR A 57 -12.50 5.19 7.86
CA THR A 57 -13.72 5.53 7.13
C THR A 57 -13.90 7.05 7.01
N GLN A 58 -13.67 7.78 8.09
CA GLN A 58 -13.73 9.26 8.12
C GLN A 58 -12.67 9.87 7.20
N LEU A 59 -11.45 9.37 7.24
CA LEU A 59 -10.35 9.81 6.36
C LEU A 59 -10.74 9.65 4.89
N ILE A 60 -11.26 8.48 4.50
CA ILE A 60 -11.68 8.22 3.12
C ILE A 60 -12.82 9.16 2.72
N ALA A 61 -13.81 9.38 3.61
CA ALA A 61 -14.94 10.27 3.34
C ALA A 61 -14.50 11.74 3.21
N ALA A 62 -13.50 12.17 3.98
CA ALA A 62 -12.95 13.52 3.96
C ALA A 62 -12.01 13.79 2.77
N ALA A 63 -11.69 12.78 1.96
CA ALA A 63 -10.84 12.98 0.78
C ALA A 63 -11.51 13.93 -0.23
N ARG A 64 -10.69 14.85 -0.77
CA ARG A 64 -11.10 16.03 -1.54
C ARG A 64 -12.03 15.77 -2.74
N ASN A 65 -11.91 14.61 -3.38
CA ASN A 65 -12.68 14.27 -4.58
C ASN A 65 -12.88 12.75 -4.70
N VAL A 66 -13.81 12.36 -5.56
CA VAL A 66 -14.21 10.96 -5.79
C VAL A 66 -13.04 10.08 -6.23
N LYS A 67 -12.09 10.61 -7.03
CA LYS A 67 -10.85 9.89 -7.41
C LYS A 67 -10.02 9.52 -6.18
N HIS A 68 -9.75 10.49 -5.31
CA HIS A 68 -8.98 10.24 -4.10
C HIS A 68 -9.72 9.33 -3.14
N GLN A 69 -11.05 9.50 -2.96
CA GLN A 69 -11.87 8.58 -2.16
C GLN A 69 -11.74 7.13 -2.66
N ALA A 70 -11.84 6.91 -3.97
CA ALA A 70 -11.69 5.60 -4.56
C ALA A 70 -10.26 5.04 -4.39
N ALA A 71 -9.22 5.85 -4.63
CA ALA A 71 -7.83 5.43 -4.48
C ALA A 71 -7.47 5.07 -3.02
N LEU A 72 -7.94 5.88 -2.05
CA LEU A 72 -7.74 5.60 -0.62
C LEU A 72 -8.54 4.37 -0.17
N SER A 73 -9.73 4.16 -0.74
CA SER A 73 -10.53 2.95 -0.48
C SER A 73 -9.82 1.68 -0.96
N VAL A 74 -9.17 1.73 -2.12
CA VAL A 74 -8.33 0.63 -2.62
C VAL A 74 -7.11 0.43 -1.73
N ALA A 75 -6.40 1.51 -1.36
CA ALA A 75 -5.22 1.43 -0.50
C ALA A 75 -5.53 0.77 0.85
N TYR A 76 -6.66 1.12 1.46
CA TYR A 76 -7.12 0.56 2.73
C TYR A 76 -7.86 -0.76 2.55
N GLY A 77 -8.85 -0.84 1.66
CA GLY A 77 -9.76 -2.00 1.54
C GLY A 77 -9.14 -3.23 0.86
N ALA A 78 -8.06 -3.04 0.09
CA ALA A 78 -7.28 -4.13 -0.53
C ALA A 78 -5.84 -4.23 0.01
N GLY A 79 -5.45 -3.35 0.92
CA GLY A 79 -4.12 -3.33 1.53
C GLY A 79 -2.97 -3.10 0.55
N LEU A 80 -3.19 -2.39 -0.55
CA LEU A 80 -2.21 -2.19 -1.59
C LEU A 80 -1.11 -1.18 -1.20
N ARG A 81 0.09 -1.36 -1.75
CA ARG A 81 1.17 -0.36 -1.64
C ARG A 81 0.86 0.86 -2.51
N ALA A 82 1.41 2.03 -2.16
CA ALA A 82 1.20 3.27 -2.91
C ALA A 82 1.47 3.10 -4.42
N ASN A 83 2.60 2.48 -4.78
CA ASN A 83 2.94 2.21 -6.17
C ASN A 83 1.96 1.24 -6.84
N GLU A 84 1.47 0.23 -6.13
CA GLU A 84 0.50 -0.73 -6.64
C GLU A 84 -0.83 -0.01 -6.95
N VAL A 85 -1.34 0.82 -6.02
CA VAL A 85 -2.55 1.64 -6.26
C VAL A 85 -2.39 2.54 -7.47
N CYS A 86 -1.26 3.26 -7.56
CA CYS A 86 -1.02 4.20 -8.65
C CYS A 86 -0.91 3.53 -10.02
N ARG A 87 -0.45 2.28 -10.08
CA ARG A 87 -0.24 1.52 -11.31
C ARG A 87 -1.41 0.64 -11.73
N LEU A 88 -2.52 0.65 -11.01
CA LEU A 88 -3.72 -0.07 -11.42
C LEU A 88 -4.26 0.51 -12.74
N LYS A 89 -4.61 -0.41 -13.64
CA LYS A 89 -5.31 -0.10 -14.88
C LYS A 89 -6.80 -0.40 -14.75
N ILE A 90 -7.61 0.14 -15.63
CA ILE A 90 -9.07 -0.12 -15.67
C ILE A 90 -9.33 -1.63 -15.82
N GLY A 91 -8.56 -2.31 -16.68
CA GLY A 91 -8.67 -3.75 -16.91
C GLY A 91 -8.22 -4.65 -15.75
N ASP A 92 -7.60 -4.10 -14.71
CA ASP A 92 -7.20 -4.85 -13.53
C ASP A 92 -8.34 -5.08 -12.53
N VAL A 93 -9.50 -4.46 -12.75
CA VAL A 93 -10.67 -4.59 -11.89
C VAL A 93 -11.55 -5.73 -12.39
N ASP A 94 -11.45 -6.90 -11.77
CA ASP A 94 -12.34 -8.03 -12.05
C ASP A 94 -13.55 -8.00 -11.10
N SER A 95 -14.65 -7.41 -11.57
CA SER A 95 -15.88 -7.29 -10.79
C SER A 95 -16.68 -8.60 -10.69
N GLN A 96 -16.40 -9.59 -11.53
CA GLN A 96 -17.05 -10.90 -11.47
C GLN A 96 -16.41 -11.78 -10.41
N ARG A 97 -15.06 -11.77 -10.36
CA ARG A 97 -14.30 -12.52 -9.36
C ARG A 97 -14.08 -11.76 -8.06
N MET A 98 -14.51 -10.49 -8.01
CA MET A 98 -14.28 -9.59 -6.87
C MET A 98 -12.79 -9.52 -6.50
N ALA A 99 -11.94 -9.26 -7.51
CA ALA A 99 -10.49 -9.23 -7.37
C ALA A 99 -9.87 -8.05 -8.13
N LEU A 100 -8.73 -7.58 -7.64
CA LEU A 100 -7.86 -6.62 -8.30
C LEU A 100 -6.58 -7.34 -8.73
N ARG A 101 -6.24 -7.32 -10.02
CA ARG A 101 -4.96 -7.79 -10.51
C ARG A 101 -3.89 -6.74 -10.22
N VAL A 102 -2.84 -7.13 -9.54
CA VAL A 102 -1.69 -6.28 -9.24
C VAL A 102 -0.52 -6.76 -10.07
N GLU A 103 -0.24 -6.07 -11.19
CA GLU A 103 0.89 -6.37 -12.05
C GLU A 103 2.21 -6.00 -11.37
N GLN A 104 3.24 -6.83 -11.58
CA GLN A 104 4.62 -6.57 -11.17
C GLN A 104 4.76 -6.10 -9.71
N GLY A 105 4.08 -6.76 -8.79
CA GLY A 105 4.28 -6.56 -7.37
C GLY A 105 5.75 -6.73 -6.96
N LYS A 106 6.07 -6.64 -5.68
CA LYS A 106 7.46 -6.81 -5.20
C LYS A 106 8.08 -8.12 -5.71
N GLY A 107 9.00 -8.02 -6.69
CA GLY A 107 9.70 -9.15 -7.33
C GLY A 107 9.14 -9.57 -8.67
N ALA A 108 8.46 -8.67 -9.40
CA ALA A 108 7.94 -8.87 -10.76
C ALA A 108 6.96 -10.06 -10.90
N LYS A 109 6.23 -10.41 -9.82
CA LYS A 109 5.17 -11.44 -9.84
C LYS A 109 3.82 -10.78 -9.73
N ASP A 110 2.90 -11.14 -10.60
CA ASP A 110 1.50 -10.74 -10.53
C ASP A 110 0.82 -11.43 -9.35
N ARG A 111 -0.15 -10.75 -8.75
CA ARG A 111 -1.00 -11.30 -7.71
C ARG A 111 -2.40 -10.71 -7.78
N TYR A 112 -3.33 -11.37 -7.15
CA TYR A 112 -4.66 -10.84 -6.95
C TYR A 112 -4.80 -10.30 -5.52
N ALA A 113 -5.50 -9.19 -5.38
CA ALA A 113 -5.91 -8.60 -4.11
C ALA A 113 -7.44 -8.61 -4.04
N MET A 114 -7.97 -8.63 -2.82
CA MET A 114 -9.42 -8.62 -2.61
C MET A 114 -10.05 -7.30 -3.08
N LEU A 115 -11.26 -7.42 -3.65
CA LEU A 115 -12.10 -6.28 -4.04
C LEU A 115 -13.45 -6.41 -3.34
N SER A 116 -13.65 -5.66 -2.24
CA SER A 116 -14.92 -5.69 -1.55
C SER A 116 -16.02 -4.94 -2.32
N PRO A 117 -17.31 -5.27 -2.09
CA PRO A 117 -18.44 -4.57 -2.69
C PRO A 117 -18.38 -3.06 -2.50
N VAL A 118 -18.00 -2.59 -1.31
CA VAL A 118 -17.87 -1.16 -1.00
C VAL A 118 -16.77 -0.50 -1.84
N VAL A 119 -15.61 -1.15 -1.98
CA VAL A 119 -14.52 -0.64 -2.82
C VAL A 119 -14.95 -0.61 -4.29
N LEU A 120 -15.58 -1.66 -4.79
CA LEU A 120 -16.10 -1.72 -6.16
C LEU A 120 -17.12 -0.60 -6.43
N GLN A 121 -18.03 -0.33 -5.50
CA GLN A 121 -19.01 0.74 -5.62
C GLN A 121 -18.31 2.11 -5.75
N ARG A 122 -17.29 2.38 -4.96
CA ARG A 122 -16.49 3.63 -5.04
C ARG A 122 -15.70 3.73 -6.34
N LEU A 123 -15.15 2.61 -6.81
CA LEU A 123 -14.48 2.55 -8.13
C LEU A 123 -15.45 2.85 -9.27
N ARG A 124 -16.67 2.30 -9.24
CA ARG A 124 -17.72 2.60 -10.21
C ARG A 124 -18.13 4.08 -10.19
N ALA A 125 -18.28 4.67 -9.00
CA ALA A 125 -18.57 6.10 -8.85
C ALA A 125 -17.46 6.96 -9.47
N TRP A 126 -16.20 6.66 -9.17
CA TRP A 126 -15.07 7.34 -9.79
C TRP A 126 -15.03 7.12 -11.32
N TRP A 127 -15.23 5.90 -11.78
CA TRP A 127 -15.20 5.60 -13.22
C TRP A 127 -16.22 6.44 -13.98
N ARG A 128 -17.47 6.58 -13.49
CA ARG A 128 -18.49 7.43 -14.12
C ARG A 128 -18.04 8.88 -14.24
N VAL A 129 -17.50 9.46 -13.18
CA VAL A 129 -16.99 10.83 -13.16
C VAL A 129 -15.80 10.99 -14.10
N GLY A 130 -14.81 10.10 -14.01
CA GLY A 130 -13.62 10.15 -14.82
C GLY A 130 -13.90 9.93 -16.31
N HIS A 131 -14.85 9.05 -16.63
CA HIS A 131 -15.29 8.83 -18.02
C HIS A 131 -15.99 10.07 -18.57
N ALA A 132 -16.91 10.67 -17.83
CA ALA A 132 -17.59 11.90 -18.25
C ALA A 132 -16.62 13.08 -18.44
N GLN A 133 -15.48 13.09 -17.74
CA GLN A 133 -14.43 14.09 -17.89
C GLN A 133 -13.39 13.75 -18.98
N GLY A 134 -13.56 12.66 -19.75
CA GLY A 134 -12.60 12.22 -20.76
C GLY A 134 -11.25 11.74 -20.21
N ARG A 135 -11.19 11.41 -18.92
CA ARG A 135 -9.93 11.03 -18.23
C ARG A 135 -9.69 9.53 -18.21
N MET A 136 -10.68 8.72 -18.59
CA MET A 136 -10.61 7.26 -18.63
C MET A 136 -10.29 6.81 -20.05
N LEU A 137 -9.02 6.62 -20.35
CA LEU A 137 -8.57 6.14 -21.65
C LEU A 137 -8.78 4.61 -21.75
N PRO A 138 -9.10 4.06 -22.93
CA PRO A 138 -9.18 2.62 -23.14
C PRO A 138 -7.87 1.93 -22.72
N GLY A 139 -7.95 0.93 -21.85
CA GLY A 139 -6.75 0.26 -21.28
C GLY A 139 -5.85 1.13 -20.41
N GLY A 140 -6.26 2.37 -20.12
CA GLY A 140 -5.49 3.35 -19.35
C GLY A 140 -5.52 3.12 -17.84
N TRP A 141 -4.95 4.07 -17.13
CA TRP A 141 -4.81 4.03 -15.68
C TRP A 141 -6.16 4.16 -14.96
N LEU A 142 -6.37 3.35 -13.94
CA LEU A 142 -7.55 3.47 -13.07
C LEU A 142 -7.55 4.81 -12.32
N PHE A 143 -6.37 5.29 -11.95
CA PHE A 143 -6.17 6.59 -11.31
C PHE A 143 -5.18 7.43 -12.12
N PRO A 144 -5.64 8.12 -13.18
CA PRO A 144 -4.77 8.98 -13.98
C PRO A 144 -4.24 10.19 -13.19
N GLY A 145 -3.08 10.67 -13.57
CA GLY A 145 -2.42 11.87 -13.04
C GLY A 145 -3.10 13.18 -13.48
N MET A 146 -2.32 14.21 -13.69
CA MET A 146 -2.76 15.47 -14.31
C MET A 146 -3.00 15.22 -15.81
N ASP A 147 -2.05 14.57 -16.49
CA ASP A 147 -2.23 14.02 -17.81
C ASP A 147 -2.89 12.65 -17.70
N PRO A 148 -3.97 12.35 -18.48
CA PRO A 148 -4.58 11.03 -18.53
C PRO A 148 -3.64 9.91 -19.00
N MET A 149 -2.59 10.21 -19.74
CA MET A 149 -1.57 9.27 -20.19
C MET A 149 -0.65 8.80 -19.05
N ASP A 150 -0.54 9.59 -17.99
CA ASP A 150 0.30 9.30 -16.84
C ASP A 150 -0.53 8.81 -15.64
N PRO A 151 0.01 7.90 -14.82
CA PRO A 151 -0.65 7.49 -13.58
C PRO A 151 -0.56 8.57 -12.50
N LEU A 152 -1.43 8.49 -11.52
CA LEU A 152 -1.28 9.17 -10.25
C LEU A 152 0.06 8.77 -9.62
N THR A 153 0.84 9.74 -9.13
CA THR A 153 2.13 9.43 -8.49
C THR A 153 1.96 9.06 -7.01
N PRO A 154 2.86 8.22 -6.44
CA PRO A 154 2.84 7.92 -5.01
C PRO A 154 2.94 9.16 -4.12
N ARG A 155 3.65 10.20 -4.59
CA ARG A 155 3.75 11.48 -3.88
C ARG A 155 2.40 12.21 -3.83
N GLN A 156 1.67 12.23 -4.95
CA GLN A 156 0.31 12.80 -5.02
C GLN A 156 -0.67 12.01 -4.15
N LEU A 157 -0.60 10.66 -4.20
CA LEU A 157 -1.43 9.80 -3.36
C LEU A 157 -1.15 10.03 -1.87
N ASN A 158 0.12 10.11 -1.45
CA ASN A 158 0.47 10.41 -0.06
C ASN A 158 0.01 11.81 0.35
N ARG A 159 0.10 12.82 -0.53
CA ARG A 159 -0.46 14.15 -0.25
C ARG A 159 -1.97 14.05 -0.03
N ALA A 160 -2.70 13.31 -0.87
CA ALA A 160 -4.15 13.11 -0.69
C ALA A 160 -4.49 12.44 0.65
N VAL A 161 -3.66 11.50 1.13
CA VAL A 161 -3.80 10.91 2.48
C VAL A 161 -3.64 11.96 3.57
N HIS A 162 -2.59 12.79 3.49
CA HIS A 162 -2.33 13.83 4.48
C HIS A 162 -3.44 14.88 4.53
N ASP A 163 -3.88 15.36 3.34
CA ASP A 163 -4.95 16.34 3.22
C ASP A 163 -6.28 15.77 3.79
N ALA A 164 -6.57 14.50 3.51
CA ALA A 164 -7.76 13.82 4.01
C ALA A 164 -7.70 13.59 5.53
N ALA A 165 -6.53 13.22 6.08
CA ALA A 165 -6.34 13.04 7.51
C ALA A 165 -6.52 14.38 8.25
N SER A 166 -5.97 15.47 7.72
CA SER A 166 -6.15 16.81 8.26
C SER A 166 -7.61 17.25 8.22
N ALA A 167 -8.30 17.04 7.09
CA ALA A 167 -9.71 17.37 6.93
C ALA A 167 -10.63 16.54 7.86
N ALA A 168 -10.24 15.32 8.20
CA ALA A 168 -10.94 14.46 9.15
C ALA A 168 -10.59 14.75 10.62
N GLY A 169 -9.70 15.71 10.91
CA GLY A 169 -9.26 16.02 12.29
C GLY A 169 -8.41 14.92 12.93
N ILE A 170 -7.77 14.07 12.13
CA ILE A 170 -6.92 12.96 12.63
C ILE A 170 -5.54 13.50 12.97
N ALA A 171 -5.20 13.54 14.26
CA ALA A 171 -3.91 14.04 14.75
C ALA A 171 -2.72 13.07 14.48
N LYS A 172 -2.99 11.81 14.16
CA LYS A 172 -1.97 10.81 13.85
C LYS A 172 -1.27 11.14 12.53
N ARG A 173 0.05 10.84 12.44
CA ARG A 173 0.78 10.93 11.18
C ARG A 173 0.37 9.78 10.25
N VAL A 174 -0.52 10.05 9.32
CA VAL A 174 -1.07 9.04 8.40
C VAL A 174 -0.34 9.07 7.05
N THR A 175 -0.03 7.90 6.53
CA THR A 175 0.55 7.68 5.20
C THR A 175 -0.20 6.54 4.50
N THR A 176 0.09 6.27 3.23
CA THR A 176 -0.43 5.08 2.55
C THR A 176 0.03 3.77 3.23
N HIS A 177 1.21 3.77 3.86
CA HIS A 177 1.66 2.63 4.67
C HIS A 177 0.82 2.45 5.93
N THR A 178 0.38 3.54 6.56
CA THR A 178 -0.53 3.49 7.71
C THR A 178 -1.86 2.83 7.33
N LEU A 179 -2.43 3.17 6.17
CA LEU A 179 -3.67 2.53 5.67
C LEU A 179 -3.47 1.02 5.48
N ARG A 180 -2.35 0.62 4.88
CA ARG A 180 -2.03 -0.80 4.70
C ARG A 180 -1.78 -1.54 6.03
N HIS A 181 -1.12 -0.90 7.01
CA HIS A 181 -0.95 -1.47 8.34
C HIS A 181 -2.29 -1.63 9.05
N SER A 182 -3.17 -0.63 8.96
CA SER A 182 -4.52 -0.69 9.52
C SER A 182 -5.35 -1.81 8.88
N PHE A 183 -5.26 -2.00 7.54
CA PHE A 183 -5.88 -3.15 6.87
C PHE A 183 -5.42 -4.47 7.49
N ALA A 184 -4.11 -4.68 7.62
CA ALA A 184 -3.57 -5.92 8.17
C ALA A 184 -4.00 -6.16 9.63
N THR A 185 -3.97 -5.09 10.45
CA THR A 185 -4.37 -5.16 11.87
C THR A 185 -5.86 -5.47 12.00
N HIS A 186 -6.72 -4.81 11.22
CA HIS A 186 -8.17 -5.04 11.28
C HIS A 186 -8.56 -6.44 10.79
N LEU A 187 -7.87 -7.02 9.80
CA LEU A 187 -8.08 -8.41 9.44
C LEU A 187 -7.67 -9.37 10.55
N LEU A 188 -6.55 -9.07 11.23
CA LEU A 188 -6.10 -9.87 12.37
C LEU A 188 -7.09 -9.79 13.54
N GLU A 189 -7.63 -8.60 13.85
CA GLU A 189 -8.68 -8.38 14.85
C GLU A 189 -9.97 -9.15 14.52
N ARG A 190 -10.27 -9.31 13.21
CA ARG A 190 -11.36 -10.16 12.69
C ARG A 190 -11.02 -11.65 12.67
N LYS A 191 -9.91 -12.05 13.30
CA LYS A 191 -9.45 -13.45 13.44
C LYS A 191 -9.09 -14.12 12.09
N VAL A 192 -8.79 -13.34 11.05
CA VAL A 192 -8.27 -13.87 9.80
C VAL A 192 -6.87 -14.42 10.04
N ASP A 193 -6.61 -15.63 9.54
CA ASP A 193 -5.31 -16.27 9.70
C ASP A 193 -4.17 -15.41 9.14
N ILE A 194 -3.08 -15.31 9.89
CA ILE A 194 -1.92 -14.46 9.54
C ILE A 194 -1.30 -14.86 8.19
N ARG A 195 -1.38 -16.14 7.81
CA ARG A 195 -0.87 -16.62 6.52
C ARG A 195 -1.74 -16.11 5.38
N VAL A 196 -3.04 -16.06 5.57
CA VAL A 196 -3.99 -15.45 4.62
C VAL A 196 -3.67 -13.96 4.47
N ILE A 197 -3.48 -13.22 5.57
CA ILE A 197 -3.10 -11.81 5.55
C ILE A 197 -1.76 -11.61 4.80
N GLN A 198 -0.77 -12.47 5.01
CA GLN A 198 0.52 -12.41 4.30
C GLN A 198 0.35 -12.60 2.78
N VAL A 199 -0.51 -13.53 2.35
CA VAL A 199 -0.84 -13.74 0.92
C VAL A 199 -1.53 -12.50 0.35
N LEU A 200 -2.56 -11.98 1.02
CA LEU A 200 -3.29 -10.77 0.61
C LEU A 200 -2.35 -9.57 0.44
N LEU A 201 -1.40 -9.42 1.34
CA LEU A 201 -0.40 -8.36 1.29
C LEU A 201 0.73 -8.61 0.29
N GLY A 202 0.87 -9.79 -0.27
CA GLY A 202 1.96 -10.15 -1.19
C GLY A 202 3.33 -10.12 -0.50
N HIS A 203 3.47 -10.76 0.66
CA HIS A 203 4.74 -10.92 1.35
C HIS A 203 5.51 -12.13 0.80
N LYS A 204 6.80 -11.95 0.45
CA LYS A 204 7.64 -12.90 -0.32
C LYS A 204 7.99 -14.23 0.36
N LYS A 205 7.58 -14.55 1.57
CA LYS A 205 8.05 -15.73 2.32
C LYS A 205 7.16 -16.98 2.21
N LEU A 206 6.32 -17.10 1.19
CA LEU A 206 5.62 -18.35 0.90
C LEU A 206 5.87 -18.75 -0.55
N GLU A 207 6.89 -19.57 -0.75
CA GLU A 207 7.16 -20.28 -2.00
C GLU A 207 6.15 -21.43 -2.18
N THR A 208 4.96 -21.12 -2.68
CA THR A 208 4.13 -22.13 -3.37
C THR A 208 2.99 -21.40 -4.10
N THR A 209 3.31 -20.78 -5.23
CA THR A 209 2.39 -19.86 -5.93
C THR A 209 1.35 -20.58 -6.81
N SER A 210 1.51 -21.85 -7.16
CA SER A 210 0.59 -22.54 -8.08
C SER A 210 -0.63 -23.18 -7.43
N ILE A 211 -0.54 -23.60 -6.17
CA ILE A 211 -1.68 -24.20 -5.44
C ILE A 211 -2.61 -23.12 -4.86
N TYR A 212 -2.06 -21.94 -4.51
CA TYR A 212 -2.79 -20.87 -3.84
C TYR A 212 -3.57 -19.93 -4.76
N VAL A 213 -3.40 -19.98 -6.08
CA VAL A 213 -4.20 -19.13 -7.00
C VAL A 213 -5.68 -19.53 -6.96
N HIS A 214 -6.02 -20.80 -6.86
CA HIS A 214 -7.40 -21.25 -6.70
C HIS A 214 -7.93 -21.06 -5.27
N VAL A 215 -7.13 -21.41 -4.27
CA VAL A 215 -7.47 -21.23 -2.85
C VAL A 215 -7.56 -19.74 -2.47
N ALA A 216 -6.69 -18.88 -3.03
CA ALA A 216 -6.75 -17.45 -2.77
C ALA A 216 -8.02 -16.78 -3.31
N THR A 217 -8.60 -17.27 -4.42
CA THR A 217 -9.85 -16.69 -4.97
C THR A 217 -11.04 -17.01 -4.09
N ASP A 218 -11.11 -18.20 -3.53
CA ASP A 218 -12.20 -18.59 -2.64
C ASP A 218 -12.05 -17.93 -1.26
N LEU A 219 -10.84 -17.89 -0.70
CA LEU A 219 -10.54 -17.16 0.53
C LEU A 219 -10.77 -15.64 0.38
N LEU A 220 -10.54 -15.07 -0.81
CA LEU A 220 -10.82 -13.65 -1.09
C LEU A 220 -12.31 -13.33 -0.97
N ARG A 221 -13.20 -14.29 -1.29
CA ARG A 221 -14.65 -14.13 -1.17
C ARG A 221 -15.15 -14.26 0.26
N GLU A 222 -14.48 -15.07 1.08
CA GLU A 222 -14.85 -15.34 2.47
C GLU A 222 -14.35 -14.28 3.45
N VAL A 223 -13.27 -13.56 3.10
CA VAL A 223 -12.71 -12.53 3.97
C VAL A 223 -13.46 -11.22 3.78
N LEU A 224 -14.18 -10.79 4.82
CA LEU A 224 -14.78 -9.46 4.88
C LEU A 224 -13.70 -8.39 4.98
N GLY A 225 -13.70 -7.46 4.04
CA GLY A 225 -12.80 -6.31 4.07
C GLY A 225 -13.08 -5.39 5.27
N PRO A 226 -12.10 -4.59 5.72
CA PRO A 226 -12.27 -3.70 6.87
C PRO A 226 -13.28 -2.57 6.64
N LEU A 227 -13.73 -2.35 5.40
CA LEU A 227 -14.81 -1.41 5.05
C LEU A 227 -16.19 -2.06 5.10
N GLU A 228 -16.29 -3.40 5.21
CA GLU A 228 -17.56 -4.11 5.29
C GLU A 228 -18.08 -4.13 6.74
N PRO A 229 -19.39 -3.95 6.96
CA PRO A 229 -19.98 -4.13 8.27
C PRO A 229 -19.82 -5.60 8.72
N LEU A 230 -19.63 -5.81 10.03
CA LEU A 230 -19.68 -7.15 10.60
C LEU A 230 -21.09 -7.71 10.45
N PRO A 231 -21.27 -9.04 10.19
CA PRO A 231 -22.56 -9.66 10.20
C PRO A 231 -23.23 -9.46 11.58
N PRO A 232 -24.54 -9.26 11.66
CA PRO A 232 -25.24 -9.19 12.94
C PRO A 232 -24.98 -10.47 13.73
N SER A 233 -24.64 -10.30 15.00
CA SER A 233 -24.39 -11.36 15.99
C SER A 233 -25.67 -12.12 16.33
#